data_375511c70aa8424d4c80e9c70555940f
#
_entry.id   375511c70aa8424d4c80e9c70555940f
#
_cell.length_a   1.000
_cell.length_b   1.000
_cell.length_c   1.000
_cell.angle_alpha   90.00
_cell.angle_beta   90.00
_cell.angle_gamma   90.00
#
_symmetry.space_group_name_H-M   'P 1'
#
loop_
_entity.id
_entity.type
_entity.pdbx_description
1 polymer ?
#
loop_
_entity_poly.entity_id
_entity_poly.type
_entity_poly.pdbx_seq_one_letter_code
_entity_poly.pdbx_strand_id
1 'polypeptide(L)'
;MPKPHPDWFLNLPKDRLIAEFSMWSADLVRLADDAEKIAPYADILHIDVADGHFAPALLFFPDLVARIRQVSATPIHIHLMIADEVLLSQIDQFAEAGADLISIHCE
;
A
#
# COMPACT_ATOMS: atom_id res chain seq x y z
N MET A 1 6.53 -16.13 0.37
CA MET A 1 6.41 -14.66 0.25
C MET A 1 6.03 -14.08 1.60
N PRO A 2 6.71 -13.03 2.09
CA PRO A 2 6.33 -12.38 3.34
C PRO A 2 4.88 -11.86 3.29
N LYS A 3 4.19 -11.97 4.41
CA LYS A 3 2.85 -11.40 4.56
C LYS A 3 2.57 -11.17 6.03
N PRO A 4 1.67 -10.23 6.38
CA PRO A 4 1.33 -10.00 7.77
C PRO A 4 0.54 -11.18 8.35
N HIS A 5 0.44 -11.21 9.67
CA HIS A 5 -0.40 -12.18 10.37
C HIS A 5 -1.86 -12.05 9.89
N PRO A 6 -2.62 -13.16 9.75
CA PRO A 6 -4.02 -13.08 9.30
C PRO A 6 -4.90 -12.12 10.11
N ASP A 7 -4.61 -11.96 11.39
CA ASP A 7 -5.36 -11.07 12.29
C ASP A 7 -4.70 -9.70 12.47
N TRP A 8 -3.87 -9.28 11.53
CA TRP A 8 -3.10 -8.04 11.67
C TRP A 8 -3.96 -6.82 11.98
N PHE A 9 -5.13 -6.72 11.35
CA PHE A 9 -6.04 -5.59 11.55
C PHE A 9 -6.58 -5.57 12.99
N LEU A 10 -6.97 -6.72 13.51
CA LEU A 10 -7.46 -6.85 14.89
C LEU A 10 -6.35 -6.62 15.91
N ASN A 11 -5.10 -6.89 15.54
CA ASN A 11 -3.94 -6.76 16.40
C ASN A 11 -3.29 -5.39 16.34
N LEU A 12 -3.85 -4.44 15.58
CA LEU A 12 -3.34 -3.07 15.58
C LEU A 12 -3.38 -2.50 17.00
N PRO A 13 -2.39 -1.66 17.37
CA PRO A 13 -2.34 -1.11 18.73
C PRO A 13 -3.58 -0.29 19.07
N LYS A 14 -4.02 -0.37 20.31
CA LYS A 14 -5.21 0.35 20.81
C LYS A 14 -4.85 1.38 21.89
N ASP A 15 -3.59 1.37 22.32
CA ASP A 15 -3.06 2.22 23.40
C ASP A 15 -2.14 3.32 22.90
N ARG A 16 -1.96 3.46 21.58
CA ARG A 16 -1.17 4.49 20.93
C ARG A 16 -1.73 4.77 19.53
N LEU A 17 -1.25 5.84 18.90
CA LEU A 17 -1.59 6.13 17.51
C LEU A 17 -1.02 5.06 16.58
N ILE A 18 -1.79 4.70 15.57
CA ILE A 18 -1.35 3.81 14.51
C ILE A 18 -0.46 4.60 13.54
N ALA A 19 0.72 4.08 13.28
CA ALA A 19 1.68 4.71 12.35
C ALA A 19 1.53 4.10 10.96
N GLU A 20 1.00 4.87 10.03
CA GLU A 20 0.87 4.50 8.63
C GLU A 20 1.83 5.35 7.81
N PHE A 21 2.85 4.72 7.22
CA PHE A 21 3.92 5.42 6.53
C PHE A 21 3.64 5.48 5.03
N SER A 22 3.64 6.71 4.47
CA SER A 22 3.45 6.93 3.05
C SER A 22 4.72 6.57 2.27
N MET A 23 4.62 5.62 1.38
CA MET A 23 5.73 5.24 0.50
C MET A 23 5.99 6.27 -0.60
N TRP A 24 5.04 7.15 -0.85
CA TRP A 24 5.27 8.29 -1.75
C TRP A 24 6.31 9.25 -1.18
N SER A 25 6.44 9.31 0.14
CA SER A 25 7.41 10.17 0.83
C SER A 25 8.78 9.49 1.00
N ALA A 26 8.93 8.25 0.58
CA ALA A 26 10.19 7.51 0.65
C ALA A 26 11.14 7.91 -0.49
N ASP A 27 12.35 7.39 -0.44
CA ASP A 27 13.26 7.46 -1.60
C ASP A 27 12.71 6.53 -2.68
N LEU A 28 12.12 7.11 -3.73
CA LEU A 28 11.40 6.35 -4.75
C LEU A 28 12.30 5.43 -5.58
N VAL A 29 13.61 5.64 -5.53
CA VAL A 29 14.60 4.79 -6.21
C VAL A 29 15.09 3.68 -5.28
N ARG A 30 14.75 3.74 -3.99
CA ARG A 30 15.21 2.78 -2.97
C ARG A 30 14.06 2.35 -2.05
N LEU A 31 12.90 2.09 -2.64
CA LEU A 31 11.69 1.77 -1.86
C LEU A 31 11.86 0.56 -0.95
N ALA A 32 12.55 -0.49 -1.42
CA ALA A 32 12.79 -1.68 -0.62
C ALA A 32 13.61 -1.36 0.63
N ASP A 33 14.67 -0.56 0.48
CA ASP A 33 15.53 -0.16 1.60
C ASP A 33 14.74 0.63 2.62
N ASP A 34 13.93 1.58 2.17
CA ASP A 34 13.12 2.40 3.06
C ASP A 34 12.01 1.59 3.75
N ALA A 35 11.38 0.67 3.03
CA ALA A 35 10.38 -0.23 3.64
C ALA A 35 11.01 -1.06 4.76
N GLU A 36 12.22 -1.57 4.56
CA GLU A 36 12.93 -2.33 5.57
C GLU A 36 13.33 -1.48 6.78
N LYS A 37 13.78 -0.25 6.53
CA LYS A 37 14.18 0.68 7.59
C LYS A 37 13.03 1.05 8.51
N ILE A 38 11.85 1.28 7.96
CA ILE A 38 10.69 1.72 8.75
C ILE A 38 9.88 0.56 9.32
N ALA A 39 10.14 -0.68 8.89
CA ALA A 39 9.38 -1.85 9.33
C ALA A 39 9.21 -1.94 10.87
N PRO A 40 10.24 -1.67 11.69
CA PRO A 40 10.06 -1.72 13.14
C PRO A 40 9.12 -0.65 13.71
N TYR A 41 8.86 0.41 12.95
CA TYR A 41 8.08 1.57 13.41
C TYR A 41 6.72 1.69 12.73
N ALA A 42 6.53 0.99 11.61
CA ALA A 42 5.32 1.10 10.81
C ALA A 42 4.31 0.02 11.20
N ASP A 43 3.08 0.44 11.42
CA ASP A 43 1.96 -0.49 11.56
C ASP A 43 1.41 -0.85 10.17
N ILE A 44 1.44 0.10 9.24
CA ILE A 44 0.92 -0.06 7.88
C ILE A 44 1.81 0.74 6.92
N LEU A 45 2.06 0.19 5.74
CA LEU A 45 2.63 0.94 4.61
C LEU A 45 1.49 1.49 3.77
N HIS A 46 1.46 2.80 3.56
CA HIS A 46 0.46 3.48 2.75
C HIS A 46 1.01 3.72 1.35
N ILE A 47 0.32 3.20 0.33
CA ILE A 47 0.74 3.33 -1.05
C ILE A 47 -0.36 4.03 -1.84
N ASP A 48 -0.09 5.26 -2.27
CA ASP A 48 -0.99 6.04 -3.10
C ASP A 48 -0.85 5.62 -4.56
N VAL A 49 -1.99 5.36 -5.20
CA VAL A 49 -2.06 5.01 -6.61
C VAL A 49 -2.88 6.05 -7.33
N ALA A 50 -2.34 6.60 -8.41
CA ALA A 50 -3.03 7.60 -9.21
C ALA A 50 -2.79 7.31 -10.69
N ASP A 51 -3.82 7.57 -11.51
CA ASP A 51 -3.84 7.19 -12.93
C ASP A 51 -3.63 8.37 -13.89
N GLY A 52 -3.43 9.58 -13.37
CA GLY A 52 -3.27 10.77 -14.19
C GLY A 52 -4.59 11.27 -14.78
N HIS A 53 -5.71 10.64 -14.43
CA HIS A 53 -7.05 10.98 -14.90
C HIS A 53 -7.95 11.42 -13.76
N PHE A 54 -8.18 10.55 -12.77
CA PHE A 54 -8.92 10.91 -11.56
C PHE A 54 -8.12 11.92 -10.72
N ALA A 55 -6.82 11.71 -10.61
CA ALA A 55 -5.89 12.61 -9.94
C ALA A 55 -4.78 12.99 -10.91
N PRO A 56 -4.23 14.23 -10.84
CA PRO A 56 -3.27 14.75 -11.82
C PRO A 56 -1.83 14.27 -11.55
N ALA A 57 -1.64 12.98 -11.35
CA ALA A 57 -0.35 12.37 -11.08
C ALA A 57 -0.38 10.91 -11.55
N LEU A 58 0.79 10.35 -11.83
CA LEU A 58 0.96 8.92 -12.02
C LEU A 58 1.73 8.40 -10.82
N LEU A 59 1.12 7.51 -10.04
CA LEU A 59 1.72 6.97 -8.83
C LEU A 59 1.49 5.48 -8.79
N PHE A 60 2.49 4.77 -8.45
CA PHE A 60 2.60 3.35 -8.18
C PHE A 60 1.68 2.44 -9.03
N PHE A 61 1.94 1.14 -8.99
CA PHE A 61 1.25 0.18 -9.84
C PHE A 61 1.43 -1.23 -9.24
N PRO A 62 0.61 -2.23 -9.66
CA PRO A 62 0.60 -3.55 -9.01
C PRO A 62 1.93 -4.28 -8.97
N ASP A 63 2.72 -4.24 -10.06
CA ASP A 63 4.01 -4.94 -10.09
C ASP A 63 4.97 -4.40 -9.03
N LEU A 64 4.94 -3.09 -8.80
CA LEU A 64 5.78 -2.49 -7.76
C LEU A 64 5.34 -2.95 -6.37
N VAL A 65 4.05 -3.01 -6.12
CA VAL A 65 3.50 -3.50 -4.85
C VAL A 65 3.92 -4.96 -4.63
N ALA A 66 3.84 -5.78 -5.66
CA ALA A 66 4.28 -7.17 -5.59
C ALA A 66 5.77 -7.27 -5.19
N ARG A 67 6.61 -6.35 -5.67
CA ARG A 67 8.03 -6.33 -5.30
C ARG A 67 8.24 -5.88 -3.86
N ILE A 68 7.50 -4.86 -3.41
CA ILE A 68 7.54 -4.44 -2.01
C ILE A 68 7.11 -5.59 -1.10
N ARG A 69 6.05 -6.32 -1.48
CA ARG A 69 5.58 -7.48 -0.72
C ARG A 69 6.66 -8.54 -0.54
N GLN A 70 7.55 -8.71 -1.51
CA GLN A 70 8.62 -9.71 -1.42
C GLN A 70 9.65 -9.41 -0.33
N VAL A 71 9.79 -8.16 0.07
CA VAL A 71 10.80 -7.73 1.05
C VAL A 71 10.19 -7.26 2.37
N SER A 72 8.88 -7.16 2.47
CA SER A 72 8.22 -6.64 3.68
C SER A 72 6.99 -7.46 4.03
N ALA A 73 6.85 -7.78 5.32
CA ALA A 73 5.64 -8.39 5.88
C ALA A 73 4.71 -7.35 6.52
N THR A 74 5.07 -6.07 6.49
CA THR A 74 4.22 -5.00 7.02
C THR A 74 2.92 -4.95 6.21
N PRO A 75 1.74 -4.79 6.87
CA PRO A 75 0.50 -4.63 6.13
C PRO A 75 0.57 -3.50 5.11
N ILE A 76 0.01 -3.72 3.92
CA ILE A 76 0.01 -2.75 2.82
C ILE A 76 -1.40 -2.24 2.60
N HIS A 77 -1.57 -0.93 2.73
CA HIS A 77 -2.81 -0.22 2.42
C HIS A 77 -2.64 0.51 1.07
N ILE A 78 -3.48 0.16 0.11
CA ILE A 78 -3.51 0.79 -1.20
C ILE A 78 -4.64 1.82 -1.23
N HIS A 79 -4.31 3.07 -1.56
CA HIS A 79 -5.29 4.14 -1.74
C HIS A 79 -5.44 4.39 -3.24
N LEU A 80 -6.56 3.93 -3.81
CA LEU A 80 -6.80 4.02 -5.25
C LEU A 80 -7.47 5.34 -5.62
N MET A 81 -6.73 6.22 -6.29
CA MET A 81 -7.22 7.47 -6.87
C MET A 81 -7.27 7.32 -8.39
N ILE A 82 -8.20 6.50 -8.87
CA ILE A 82 -8.26 6.10 -10.27
C ILE A 82 -9.70 6.20 -10.80
N ALA A 83 -9.81 6.28 -12.13
CA ALA A 83 -11.10 6.40 -12.81
C ALA A 83 -11.95 5.13 -12.65
N ASP A 84 -13.27 5.31 -12.63
CA ASP A 84 -14.24 4.22 -12.44
C ASP A 84 -14.07 3.10 -13.47
N GLU A 85 -13.72 3.45 -14.69
CA GLU A 85 -13.61 2.50 -15.81
C GLU A 85 -12.58 1.40 -15.56
N VAL A 86 -11.57 1.69 -14.74
CA VAL A 86 -10.50 0.72 -14.44
C VAL A 86 -10.54 0.23 -12.99
N LEU A 87 -11.47 0.70 -12.19
CA LEU A 87 -11.48 0.48 -10.74
C LEU A 87 -11.51 -1.01 -10.37
N LEU A 88 -12.49 -1.75 -10.86
CA LEU A 88 -12.64 -3.16 -10.48
C LEU A 88 -11.44 -4.01 -10.91
N SER A 89 -10.95 -3.78 -12.13
CA SER A 89 -9.77 -4.46 -12.64
C SER A 89 -8.54 -4.18 -11.75
N GLN A 90 -8.37 -2.94 -11.32
CA GLN A 90 -7.21 -2.57 -10.49
C GLN A 90 -7.34 -3.10 -9.06
N ILE A 91 -8.54 -3.14 -8.49
CA ILE A 91 -8.75 -3.77 -7.19
C ILE A 91 -8.23 -5.21 -7.22
N ASP A 92 -8.61 -5.97 -8.23
CA ASP A 92 -8.17 -7.36 -8.37
C ASP A 92 -6.65 -7.47 -8.50
N GLN A 93 -6.04 -6.62 -9.32
CA GLN A 93 -4.59 -6.66 -9.56
C GLN A 93 -3.80 -6.30 -8.30
N PHE A 94 -4.24 -5.28 -7.55
CA PHE A 94 -3.56 -4.91 -6.30
C PHE A 94 -3.76 -5.97 -5.22
N ALA A 95 -4.94 -6.58 -5.14
CA ALA A 95 -5.18 -7.68 -4.21
C ALA A 95 -4.24 -8.86 -4.49
N GLU A 96 -4.09 -9.24 -5.76
CA GLU A 96 -3.16 -10.30 -6.16
C GLU A 96 -1.70 -9.93 -5.91
N ALA A 97 -1.36 -8.64 -6.01
CA ALA A 97 0.00 -8.15 -5.73
C ALA A 97 0.37 -8.22 -4.25
N GLY A 98 -0.62 -8.36 -3.35
CA GLY A 98 -0.37 -8.52 -1.94
C GLY A 98 -0.91 -7.39 -1.06
N ALA A 99 -1.84 -6.56 -1.56
CA ALA A 99 -2.50 -5.55 -0.75
C ALA A 99 -3.32 -6.21 0.36
N ASP A 100 -3.26 -5.63 1.56
CA ASP A 100 -4.01 -6.11 2.72
C ASP A 100 -5.24 -5.28 2.98
N LEU A 101 -5.25 -4.05 2.51
CA LEU A 101 -6.36 -3.11 2.66
C LEU A 101 -6.39 -2.22 1.41
N ILE A 102 -7.57 -2.00 0.87
CA ILE A 102 -7.75 -1.13 -0.30
C ILE A 102 -8.85 -0.12 0.01
N SER A 103 -8.53 1.18 -0.13
CA SER A 103 -9.53 2.24 -0.05
C SER A 103 -9.76 2.85 -1.44
N ILE A 104 -11.00 3.21 -1.70
CA ILE A 104 -11.44 3.75 -2.98
C ILE A 104 -12.21 5.05 -2.75
N HIS A 105 -12.45 5.78 -3.83
CA HIS A 105 -13.29 6.97 -3.84
C HIS A 105 -14.65 6.64 -4.40
N CYS A 106 -15.69 7.25 -3.84
CA CYS A 106 -17.08 7.04 -4.25
C CYS A 106 -17.70 8.27 -4.95
N GLU A 107 -16.91 9.34 -5.16
CA GLU A 107 -17.37 10.52 -5.92
C GLU A 107 -17.22 10.37 -7.44
#